data_9b17eab5bf3875784ad7b710cc5bb4db
#
_entry.id   9b17eab5bf3875784ad7b710cc5bb4db
#
_cell.length_a   1.000
_cell.length_b   1.000
_cell.length_c   1.000
_cell.angle_alpha   90.00
_cell.angle_beta   90.00
_cell.angle_gamma   90.00
#
_symmetry.space_group_name_H-M   'P 1'
#
loop_
_entity.id
_entity.type
_entity.pdbx_description
1 polymer ?
#
loop_
_entity_poly.entity_id
_entity_poly.type
_entity_poly.pdbx_seq_one_letter_code
_entity_poly.pdbx_strand_id
1 'polypeptide(L)'
;MSQYSGKITFYEGKYFTGRKLEVCGNCDNFQDRGFMNRVNSICVQSGAWICFGHPDFRGQQYVLEHGEYPNFYRWNGHNDHMGSCRPVGMHGEHYRMEIFDGSHFSGHCMEFTEDCSFLQGQGWNKNCVNAIKVYGDGAWVLYEEPNYRGRMYVVERGEYNTFNMWQAHSANIQSLRRVVNYF
;
A
#
# COMPACT_ATOMS: atom_id res chain seq x y z
N MET A 1 -13.39 17.54 5.00
CA MET A 1 -14.09 16.43 5.56
C MET A 1 -13.28 15.18 5.45
N SER A 2 -13.41 14.38 6.43
CA SER A 2 -12.61 13.18 6.49
C SER A 2 -13.38 11.95 6.02
N GLN A 3 -14.21 12.15 5.06
CA GLN A 3 -15.05 11.11 4.55
C GLN A 3 -14.30 10.01 3.86
N TYR A 4 -12.98 10.12 3.79
CA TYR A 4 -12.15 9.08 3.21
C TYR A 4 -11.68 8.06 4.24
N SER A 5 -11.92 8.34 5.52
CA SER A 5 -11.68 7.31 6.51
C SER A 5 -12.84 6.30 6.41
N GLY A 6 -12.55 5.07 6.71
CA GLY A 6 -13.53 4.02 6.69
C GLY A 6 -13.49 3.25 7.99
N LYS A 7 -13.76 1.96 7.92
CA LYS A 7 -13.68 1.10 9.08
C LYS A 7 -12.97 -0.19 8.71
N ILE A 8 -12.00 -0.58 9.54
CA ILE A 8 -11.25 -1.81 9.40
C ILE A 8 -11.21 -2.50 10.75
N THR A 9 -11.33 -3.83 10.75
CA THR A 9 -11.29 -4.64 11.97
C THR A 9 -10.19 -5.68 11.84
N PHE A 10 -9.30 -5.72 12.83
CA PHE A 10 -8.20 -6.66 12.91
C PHE A 10 -8.52 -7.74 13.94
N TYR A 11 -8.18 -8.99 13.65
CA TYR A 11 -8.41 -10.13 14.55
C TYR A 11 -7.10 -10.84 14.83
N GLU A 12 -6.92 -11.27 16.07
CA GLU A 12 -5.73 -12.04 16.45
C GLU A 12 -5.67 -13.40 15.78
N GLY A 13 -6.83 -14.03 15.58
CA GLY A 13 -6.91 -15.37 15.00
C GLY A 13 -7.31 -15.34 13.54
N LYS A 14 -7.11 -16.46 12.87
CA LYS A 14 -7.57 -16.66 11.50
C LYS A 14 -9.10 -16.74 11.48
N TYR A 15 -9.67 -16.47 10.31
CA TYR A 15 -11.11 -16.61 10.10
C TYR A 15 -11.94 -15.76 11.08
N PHE A 16 -11.41 -14.56 11.39
CA PHE A 16 -12.13 -13.55 12.15
C PHE A 16 -12.44 -14.01 13.57
N THR A 17 -11.44 -14.61 14.22
CA THR A 17 -11.57 -15.14 15.57
C THR A 17 -10.61 -14.47 16.53
N GLY A 18 -10.84 -14.67 17.83
CA GLY A 18 -10.01 -14.12 18.87
C GLY A 18 -10.35 -12.66 19.17
N ARG A 19 -9.44 -12.00 19.84
CA ARG A 19 -9.63 -10.57 20.14
C ARG A 19 -9.61 -9.75 18.89
N LYS A 20 -10.31 -8.63 18.90
CA LYS A 20 -10.38 -7.75 17.72
C LYS A 20 -10.09 -6.32 18.10
N LEU A 21 -9.64 -5.55 17.10
CA LEU A 21 -9.41 -4.12 17.20
C LEU A 21 -10.13 -3.47 16.02
N GLU A 22 -11.06 -2.54 16.33
CA GLU A 22 -11.77 -1.77 15.32
C GLU A 22 -11.12 -0.40 15.18
N VAL A 23 -10.84 0.03 13.96
CA VAL A 23 -10.14 1.27 13.68
C VAL A 23 -10.91 2.06 12.63
N CYS A 24 -11.08 3.36 12.87
CA CYS A 24 -11.80 4.24 11.94
C CYS A 24 -10.94 5.38 11.40
N GLY A 25 -9.67 5.45 11.75
CA GLY A 25 -8.75 6.49 11.30
C GLY A 25 -7.33 6.00 11.46
N ASN A 26 -6.39 6.94 11.56
CA ASN A 26 -4.99 6.57 11.76
C ASN A 26 -4.83 5.86 13.10
N CYS A 27 -4.06 4.79 13.12
CA CYS A 27 -3.68 4.12 14.35
C CYS A 27 -2.18 3.84 14.27
N ASP A 28 -1.38 4.64 14.94
CA ASP A 28 0.07 4.58 14.83
C ASP A 28 0.68 3.47 15.69
N ASN A 29 -0.07 2.90 16.63
CA ASN A 29 0.44 1.80 17.43
C ASN A 29 -0.74 1.00 17.99
N PHE A 30 -0.90 -0.24 17.53
CA PHE A 30 -1.99 -1.10 18.00
C PHE A 30 -1.92 -1.35 19.49
N GLN A 31 -0.71 -1.38 20.07
CA GLN A 31 -0.55 -1.61 21.50
C GLN A 31 -1.12 -0.48 22.35
N ASP A 32 -1.13 0.75 21.84
CA ASP A 32 -1.74 1.87 22.53
C ASP A 32 -3.27 1.73 22.62
N ARG A 33 -3.84 0.87 21.80
CA ARG A 33 -5.27 0.56 21.81
C ARG A 33 -5.55 -0.75 22.56
N GLY A 34 -4.56 -1.29 23.25
CA GLY A 34 -4.71 -2.51 24.03
C GLY A 34 -4.70 -3.79 23.20
N PHE A 35 -4.21 -3.72 21.99
CA PHE A 35 -4.13 -4.86 21.08
C PHE A 35 -2.68 -5.30 20.92
N MET A 36 -2.45 -6.54 20.49
CA MET A 36 -1.10 -7.02 20.23
C MET A 36 -0.70 -6.68 18.81
N ASN A 37 0.62 -6.66 18.54
CA ASN A 37 1.11 -6.47 17.18
C ASN A 37 1.09 -7.79 16.41
N ARG A 38 -0.04 -8.47 16.46
CA ARG A 38 -0.23 -9.77 15.84
C ARG A 38 -1.64 -9.83 15.25
N VAL A 39 -1.72 -9.97 13.93
CA VAL A 39 -2.98 -9.97 13.19
C VAL A 39 -3.00 -11.15 12.24
N ASN A 40 -4.04 -11.98 12.32
CA ASN A 40 -4.16 -13.16 11.47
C ASN A 40 -5.39 -13.12 10.54
N SER A 41 -6.31 -12.20 10.73
CA SER A 41 -7.39 -11.97 9.77
C SER A 41 -7.88 -10.53 9.88
N ILE A 42 -8.45 -10.03 8.81
CA ILE A 42 -8.87 -8.63 8.71
C ILE A 42 -10.19 -8.56 7.94
N CYS A 43 -11.06 -7.67 8.40
CA CYS A 43 -12.27 -7.32 7.68
C CYS A 43 -12.24 -5.82 7.40
N VAL A 44 -12.25 -5.44 6.13
CA VAL A 44 -12.34 -4.04 5.72
C VAL A 44 -13.80 -3.77 5.37
N GLN A 45 -14.50 -3.09 6.27
CA GLN A 45 -15.90 -2.78 6.08
C GLN A 45 -16.08 -1.64 5.08
N SER A 46 -15.17 -0.68 5.09
CA SER A 46 -15.22 0.44 4.15
C SER A 46 -13.86 1.10 4.03
N GLY A 47 -13.62 1.75 2.89
CA GLY A 47 -12.39 2.45 2.61
C GLY A 47 -11.30 1.51 2.12
N ALA A 48 -10.15 2.07 1.82
CA ALA A 48 -8.93 1.34 1.54
C ALA A 48 -7.89 1.75 2.57
N TRP A 49 -7.03 0.83 2.98
CA TRP A 49 -6.14 1.01 4.11
C TRP A 49 -4.73 0.60 3.78
N ILE A 50 -3.77 1.27 4.39
CA ILE A 50 -2.37 0.87 4.36
C ILE A 50 -2.03 0.39 5.76
N CYS A 51 -1.60 -0.87 5.86
CA CYS A 51 -1.19 -1.46 7.12
C CYS A 51 0.30 -1.71 7.10
N PHE A 52 0.93 -1.59 8.25
CA PHE A 52 2.39 -1.65 8.37
C PHE A 52 2.78 -2.71 9.38
N GLY A 53 3.89 -3.39 9.12
CA GLY A 53 4.37 -4.44 9.99
C GLY A 53 4.79 -3.96 11.38
N HIS A 54 5.13 -2.68 11.52
CA HIS A 54 5.60 -2.09 12.78
C HIS A 54 4.79 -0.86 13.15
N PRO A 55 4.90 -0.38 14.39
CA PRO A 55 4.29 0.90 14.77
C PRO A 55 4.86 2.08 13.98
N ASP A 56 4.18 3.19 14.06
CA ASP A 56 4.57 4.47 13.49
C ASP A 56 4.67 4.45 11.96
N PHE A 57 3.85 3.60 11.33
CA PHE A 57 3.75 3.51 9.87
C PHE A 57 5.08 3.13 9.25
N ARG A 58 5.71 2.10 9.84
CA ARG A 58 7.00 1.59 9.42
C ARG A 58 6.95 0.11 9.14
N GLY A 59 7.94 -0.37 8.40
CA GLY A 59 8.06 -1.78 8.06
C GLY A 59 7.34 -2.10 6.76
N GLN A 60 7.08 -3.37 6.54
CA GLN A 60 6.40 -3.81 5.32
C GLN A 60 5.01 -3.22 5.25
N GLN A 61 4.65 -2.78 4.06
CA GLN A 61 3.35 -2.18 3.79
C GLN A 61 2.44 -3.21 3.15
N TYR A 62 1.16 -3.14 3.50
CA TYR A 62 0.13 -4.00 2.94
C TYR A 62 -1.07 -3.13 2.61
N VAL A 63 -1.57 -3.25 1.38
CA VAL A 63 -2.77 -2.53 0.96
C VAL A 63 -3.95 -3.45 1.17
N LEU A 64 -4.93 -2.97 1.90
CA LEU A 64 -6.15 -3.71 2.20
C LEU A 64 -7.33 -2.92 1.70
N GLU A 65 -8.04 -3.50 0.75
CA GLU A 65 -9.20 -2.89 0.13
C GLU A 65 -10.46 -3.53 0.69
N HIS A 66 -11.63 -2.99 0.38
CA HIS A 66 -12.90 -3.48 0.88
C HIS A 66 -13.00 -5.00 0.70
N GLY A 67 -13.35 -5.71 1.76
CA GLY A 67 -13.49 -7.15 1.71
C GLY A 67 -12.96 -7.84 2.94
N GLU A 68 -12.88 -9.16 2.86
CA GLU A 68 -12.47 -10.03 3.95
C GLU A 68 -11.18 -10.76 3.62
N TYR A 69 -10.29 -10.83 4.61
CA TYR A 69 -8.99 -11.46 4.48
C TYR A 69 -8.87 -12.48 5.63
N PRO A 70 -9.18 -13.75 5.39
CA PRO A 70 -9.27 -14.74 6.47
C PRO A 70 -7.93 -15.21 7.04
N ASN A 71 -6.84 -14.92 6.36
CA ASN A 71 -5.48 -15.19 6.86
C ASN A 71 -4.50 -14.23 6.20
N PHE A 72 -3.26 -14.16 6.72
CA PHE A 72 -2.31 -13.14 6.24
C PHE A 72 -1.78 -13.42 4.83
N TYR A 73 -1.90 -14.61 4.32
CA TYR A 73 -1.51 -14.87 2.92
C TYR A 73 -2.40 -14.08 1.94
N ARG A 74 -3.61 -13.73 2.37
CA ARG A 74 -4.55 -13.01 1.51
C ARG A 74 -4.15 -11.54 1.31
N TRP A 75 -3.26 -11.00 2.14
CA TRP A 75 -2.69 -9.67 1.90
C TRP A 75 -1.21 -9.73 1.54
N ASN A 76 -0.75 -10.90 1.08
CA ASN A 76 0.64 -11.16 0.70
C ASN A 76 1.60 -11.06 1.89
N GLY A 77 1.13 -11.32 3.09
CA GLY A 77 1.97 -11.38 4.27
C GLY A 77 2.67 -12.72 4.39
N HIS A 78 3.79 -12.70 5.08
CA HIS A 78 4.56 -13.92 5.37
C HIS A 78 4.56 -14.25 6.85
N ASN A 79 4.00 -13.37 7.66
CA ASN A 79 3.88 -13.54 9.10
C ASN A 79 2.70 -12.70 9.59
N ASP A 80 2.42 -12.79 10.89
CA ASP A 80 1.28 -12.09 11.47
C ASP A 80 1.63 -10.74 12.10
N HIS A 81 2.82 -10.21 11.85
CA HIS A 81 3.24 -8.95 12.45
C HIS A 81 2.55 -7.77 11.78
N MET A 82 1.89 -6.95 12.57
CA MET A 82 1.26 -5.72 12.10
C MET A 82 1.10 -4.80 13.30
N GLY A 83 1.53 -3.56 13.17
CA GLY A 83 1.60 -2.65 14.31
C GLY A 83 0.91 -1.32 14.13
N SER A 84 0.57 -0.93 12.91
CA SER A 84 -0.05 0.36 12.64
C SER A 84 -0.83 0.31 11.34
N CYS A 85 -1.73 1.26 11.16
CA CYS A 85 -2.48 1.38 9.91
C CYS A 85 -2.97 2.81 9.73
N ARG A 86 -3.25 3.18 8.48
CA ARG A 86 -3.91 4.44 8.16
C ARG A 86 -4.75 4.28 6.91
N PRO A 87 -5.81 5.07 6.77
CA PRO A 87 -6.60 5.00 5.55
C PRO A 87 -5.84 5.60 4.36
N VAL A 88 -6.16 5.12 3.17
CA VAL A 88 -5.75 5.79 1.94
C VAL A 88 -6.56 7.07 1.85
N GLY A 89 -5.89 8.20 1.65
CA GLY A 89 -6.47 9.51 1.91
C GLY A 89 -7.45 10.03 0.89
N MET A 90 -7.61 9.39 -0.28
CA MET A 90 -8.36 9.98 -1.37
C MET A 90 -9.20 8.97 -2.11
N HIS A 91 -10.29 9.44 -2.73
CA HIS A 91 -11.07 8.64 -3.66
C HIS A 91 -10.31 8.54 -4.98
N GLY A 92 -10.30 7.36 -5.57
CA GLY A 92 -9.60 7.15 -6.82
C GLY A 92 -10.50 7.37 -8.03
N GLU A 93 -10.67 8.61 -8.43
CA GLU A 93 -11.38 8.94 -9.66
C GLU A 93 -10.43 9.25 -10.80
N HIS A 94 -9.27 9.81 -10.49
CA HIS A 94 -8.29 10.21 -11.49
C HIS A 94 -6.94 9.61 -11.13
N TYR A 95 -6.43 8.78 -12.04
CA TYR A 95 -5.18 8.06 -11.82
C TYR A 95 -4.16 8.48 -12.87
N ARG A 96 -3.06 9.05 -12.41
CA ARG A 96 -1.95 9.41 -13.28
C ARG A 96 -0.67 9.45 -12.47
N MET A 97 0.36 8.78 -12.94
CA MET A 97 1.67 8.86 -12.32
C MET A 97 2.76 8.79 -13.37
N GLU A 98 3.92 9.27 -13.01
CA GLU A 98 5.10 9.30 -13.86
C GLU A 98 6.25 8.67 -13.08
N ILE A 99 6.93 7.69 -13.68
CA ILE A 99 8.09 7.05 -13.07
C ILE A 99 9.36 7.52 -13.77
N PHE A 100 10.45 7.61 -13.03
CA PHE A 100 11.74 8.09 -13.51
C PHE A 100 12.83 7.10 -13.15
N ASP A 101 13.77 6.87 -14.07
CA ASP A 101 14.87 5.96 -13.78
C ASP A 101 16.00 6.61 -12.97
N GLY A 102 16.06 7.94 -12.92
CA GLY A 102 17.00 8.68 -12.10
C GLY A 102 16.34 9.38 -10.94
N SER A 103 17.05 9.53 -9.83
CA SER A 103 16.55 10.26 -8.68
C SER A 103 16.36 11.73 -9.04
N HIS A 104 15.53 12.41 -8.24
CA HIS A 104 15.21 13.83 -8.45
C HIS A 104 14.63 14.10 -9.83
N PHE A 105 13.79 13.15 -10.30
CA PHE A 105 13.02 13.26 -11.54
C PHE A 105 13.90 13.44 -12.76
N SER A 106 15.00 12.68 -12.81
CA SER A 106 15.95 12.74 -13.90
C SER A 106 15.91 11.47 -14.74
N GLY A 107 16.53 11.53 -15.90
CA GLY A 107 16.67 10.40 -16.79
C GLY A 107 15.40 10.13 -17.58
N HIS A 108 15.22 8.89 -17.97
CA HIS A 108 14.04 8.46 -18.74
C HIS A 108 12.81 8.42 -17.85
N CYS A 109 11.66 8.78 -18.40
CA CYS A 109 10.40 8.73 -17.65
C CYS A 109 9.32 8.07 -18.48
N MET A 110 8.30 7.55 -17.78
CA MET A 110 7.14 6.95 -18.42
C MET A 110 5.90 7.24 -17.58
N GLU A 111 4.79 7.53 -18.25
CA GLU A 111 3.54 7.85 -17.60
C GLU A 111 2.62 6.64 -17.58
N PHE A 112 1.85 6.50 -16.49
CA PHE A 112 0.84 5.46 -16.34
C PHE A 112 -0.47 6.06 -15.87
N THR A 113 -1.56 5.55 -16.43
CA THR A 113 -2.92 5.88 -16.01
C THR A 113 -3.71 4.61 -15.68
N GLU A 114 -3.12 3.43 -15.90
CA GLU A 114 -3.75 2.14 -15.65
C GLU A 114 -2.75 1.17 -15.06
N ASP A 115 -3.25 0.03 -14.60
CA ASP A 115 -2.40 -1.00 -14.02
C ASP A 115 -1.40 -1.51 -15.05
N CYS A 116 -0.22 -1.87 -14.56
CA CYS A 116 0.82 -2.47 -15.40
C CYS A 116 1.42 -3.66 -14.67
N SER A 117 1.14 -4.86 -15.18
CA SER A 117 1.61 -6.09 -14.56
C SER A 117 3.09 -6.38 -14.82
N PHE A 118 3.70 -5.71 -15.79
CA PHE A 118 5.09 -5.93 -16.13
C PHE A 118 5.63 -4.69 -16.85
N LEU A 119 6.44 -3.90 -16.15
CA LEU A 119 6.93 -2.63 -16.68
C LEU A 119 7.74 -2.83 -17.96
N GLN A 120 8.56 -3.88 -18.00
CA GLN A 120 9.41 -4.11 -19.16
C GLN A 120 8.59 -4.43 -20.41
N GLY A 121 7.43 -5.02 -20.23
CA GLY A 121 6.50 -5.29 -21.34
C GLY A 121 5.89 -4.03 -21.93
N GLN A 122 5.94 -2.92 -21.20
CA GLN A 122 5.42 -1.63 -21.67
C GLN A 122 6.53 -0.72 -22.19
N GLY A 123 7.76 -1.24 -22.31
CA GLY A 123 8.87 -0.44 -22.82
C GLY A 123 9.77 0.16 -21.75
N TRP A 124 9.54 -0.14 -20.48
CA TRP A 124 10.43 0.27 -19.40
C TRP A 124 11.56 -0.76 -19.32
N ASN A 125 12.72 -0.45 -19.90
CA ASN A 125 13.80 -1.42 -20.10
C ASN A 125 14.56 -1.80 -18.84
N LYS A 126 14.18 -1.24 -17.70
CA LYS A 126 14.89 -1.43 -16.44
C LYS A 126 13.95 -2.03 -15.42
N ASN A 127 14.50 -2.59 -14.36
CA ASN A 127 13.69 -3.02 -13.21
C ASN A 127 13.85 -2.08 -12.02
N CYS A 128 14.29 -0.85 -12.28
CA CYS A 128 14.47 0.14 -11.23
C CYS A 128 13.65 1.40 -11.52
N VAL A 129 13.12 1.98 -10.45
CA VAL A 129 12.42 3.26 -10.45
C VAL A 129 13.02 4.07 -9.31
N ASN A 130 13.57 5.23 -9.60
CA ASN A 130 14.27 6.03 -8.61
C ASN A 130 13.50 7.26 -8.15
N ALA A 131 12.50 7.68 -8.90
CA ALA A 131 11.65 8.80 -8.51
C ALA A 131 10.27 8.63 -9.12
N ILE A 132 9.27 9.23 -8.48
CA ILE A 132 7.86 9.13 -8.93
C ILE A 132 7.17 10.45 -8.67
N LYS A 133 6.33 10.86 -9.62
CA LYS A 133 5.35 11.93 -9.42
C LYS A 133 3.96 11.31 -9.54
N VAL A 134 3.14 11.50 -8.54
CA VAL A 134 1.75 11.03 -8.57
C VAL A 134 0.85 12.24 -8.70
N TYR A 135 0.09 12.27 -9.77
CA TYR A 135 -0.90 13.29 -10.06
C TYR A 135 -2.30 12.72 -9.76
N GLY A 136 -3.30 13.53 -9.89
CA GLY A 136 -4.66 13.06 -9.68
C GLY A 136 -4.97 12.79 -8.22
N ASP A 137 -6.03 12.05 -7.97
CA ASP A 137 -6.51 11.77 -6.62
C ASP A 137 -6.48 10.27 -6.27
N GLY A 138 -5.99 9.44 -7.16
CA GLY A 138 -5.89 8.00 -6.92
C GLY A 138 -4.53 7.59 -6.43
N ALA A 139 -4.50 6.68 -5.48
CA ALA A 139 -3.28 6.10 -4.97
C ALA A 139 -2.85 4.90 -5.81
N TRP A 140 -1.57 4.56 -5.73
CA TRP A 140 -0.97 3.47 -6.48
C TRP A 140 -0.19 2.55 -5.55
N VAL A 141 -0.12 1.28 -5.92
CA VAL A 141 0.71 0.29 -5.24
C VAL A 141 1.81 -0.13 -6.19
N LEU A 142 3.04 -0.07 -5.70
CA LEU A 142 4.24 -0.49 -6.44
C LEU A 142 4.67 -1.86 -5.92
N TYR A 143 5.13 -2.73 -6.79
CA TYR A 143 5.57 -4.07 -6.42
C TYR A 143 6.97 -4.34 -6.95
N GLU A 144 7.78 -5.02 -6.16
CA GLU A 144 9.15 -5.36 -6.56
C GLU A 144 9.20 -6.38 -7.69
N GLU A 145 8.17 -7.21 -7.84
CA GLU A 145 8.14 -8.27 -8.83
C GLU A 145 6.99 -8.05 -9.82
N PRO A 146 7.04 -8.71 -10.98
CA PRO A 146 5.91 -8.66 -11.92
C PRO A 146 4.66 -9.28 -11.33
N ASN A 147 3.54 -8.97 -11.94
CA ASN A 147 2.22 -9.54 -11.61
C ASN A 147 1.76 -9.23 -10.20
N TYR A 148 2.14 -8.03 -9.70
CA TYR A 148 1.68 -7.53 -8.40
C TYR A 148 2.12 -8.46 -7.27
N ARG A 149 3.37 -8.88 -7.30
CA ARG A 149 3.95 -9.77 -6.31
C ARG A 149 5.17 -9.15 -5.67
N GLY A 150 5.60 -9.76 -4.57
CA GLY A 150 6.74 -9.28 -3.82
C GLY A 150 6.38 -8.15 -2.89
N ARG A 151 7.38 -7.48 -2.38
CA ARG A 151 7.17 -6.38 -1.44
C ARG A 151 6.49 -5.22 -2.12
N MET A 152 5.51 -4.62 -1.43
CA MET A 152 4.72 -3.55 -2.00
C MET A 152 4.91 -2.24 -1.26
N TYR A 153 4.67 -1.15 -1.95
CA TYR A 153 4.77 0.21 -1.43
C TYR A 153 3.61 1.03 -1.97
N VAL A 154 3.08 1.92 -1.13
CA VAL A 154 1.99 2.80 -1.55
C VAL A 154 2.53 4.19 -1.81
N VAL A 155 2.13 4.77 -2.93
CA VAL A 155 2.40 6.16 -3.24
C VAL A 155 1.08 6.87 -3.50
N GLU A 156 0.98 8.07 -2.92
CA GLU A 156 -0.20 8.91 -3.03
C GLU A 156 0.20 10.22 -3.70
N ARG A 157 -0.78 11.07 -4.00
CA ARG A 157 -0.53 12.33 -4.67
C ARG A 157 0.67 13.06 -4.06
N GLY A 158 1.61 13.44 -4.90
CA GLY A 158 2.81 14.14 -4.46
C GLY A 158 4.03 13.73 -5.26
N GLU A 159 5.16 14.17 -4.78
CA GLU A 159 6.45 13.94 -5.43
C GLU A 159 7.36 13.14 -4.51
N TYR A 160 7.97 12.12 -5.07
CA TYR A 160 8.89 11.22 -4.40
C TYR A 160 10.20 11.28 -5.17
N ASN A 161 11.17 12.07 -4.69
CA ASN A 161 12.40 12.32 -5.45
C ASN A 161 13.44 11.22 -5.33
N THR A 162 13.27 10.29 -4.39
CA THR A 162 14.10 9.07 -4.28
C THR A 162 13.23 7.94 -3.77
N PHE A 163 13.67 6.69 -3.97
CA PHE A 163 12.91 5.53 -3.50
C PHE A 163 12.79 5.47 -1.97
N ASN A 164 13.68 6.13 -1.26
CA ASN A 164 13.59 6.20 0.20
C ASN A 164 12.29 6.86 0.66
N MET A 165 11.72 7.73 -0.15
CA MET A 165 10.50 8.45 0.20
C MET A 165 9.26 7.55 0.20
N TRP A 166 9.29 6.39 -0.45
CA TRP A 166 8.24 5.40 -0.27
C TRP A 166 8.68 4.24 0.61
N GLN A 167 9.75 4.47 1.39
CA GLN A 167 10.29 3.55 2.39
C GLN A 167 10.89 2.29 1.80
N ALA A 168 11.36 2.35 0.57
CA ALA A 168 12.07 1.24 -0.04
C ALA A 168 13.55 1.28 0.31
N HIS A 169 14.19 0.13 0.22
CA HIS A 169 15.64 0.00 0.42
C HIS A 169 16.37 -0.16 -0.91
N SER A 170 15.64 -0.27 -2.00
CA SER A 170 16.21 -0.39 -3.33
C SER A 170 15.24 0.21 -4.34
N ALA A 171 15.73 0.42 -5.54
CA ALA A 171 14.92 0.98 -6.62
C ALA A 171 14.13 -0.08 -7.40
N ASN A 172 14.15 -1.33 -6.97
CA ASN A 172 13.55 -2.44 -7.72
C ASN A 172 12.03 -2.36 -7.71
N ILE A 173 11.43 -2.07 -8.87
CA ILE A 173 9.98 -2.05 -9.09
C ILE A 173 9.73 -2.66 -10.46
N GLN A 174 8.81 -3.61 -10.55
CA GLN A 174 8.50 -4.28 -11.81
C GLN A 174 7.02 -4.29 -12.17
N SER A 175 6.13 -3.95 -11.24
CA SER A 175 4.70 -3.80 -11.55
C SER A 175 4.09 -2.74 -10.66
N LEU A 176 2.95 -2.22 -11.09
CA LEU A 176 2.23 -1.19 -10.34
C LEU A 176 0.75 -1.30 -10.66
N ARG A 177 -0.09 -0.92 -9.69
CA ARG A 177 -1.55 -0.91 -9.91
C ARG A 177 -2.20 0.24 -9.14
N ARG A 178 -3.37 0.59 -9.60
CA ARG A 178 -4.21 1.58 -8.93
C ARG A 178 -4.88 0.96 -7.72
N VAL A 179 -5.14 1.77 -6.70
CA VAL A 179 -6.02 1.38 -5.60
C VAL A 179 -7.43 1.82 -6.01
N VAL A 180 -8.31 0.88 -6.29
CA VAL A 180 -9.62 1.20 -6.88
C VAL A 180 -10.81 0.80 -6.03
N ASN A 181 -10.64 -0.08 -5.06
CA ASN A 181 -11.77 -0.59 -4.28
C ASN A 181 -11.81 0.07 -2.89
N TYR A 182 -12.53 1.19 -2.82
CA TYR A 182 -12.69 1.96 -1.57
C TYR A 182 -13.99 1.64 -0.84
N PHE A 183 -14.85 0.81 -1.40
CA PHE A 183 -16.21 0.62 -0.83
C PHE A 183 -16.44 -0.72 -0.19
#